data_fb6e47b6b28b004e51bc7fd1fbaaa733
#
_entry.id   fb6e47b6b28b004e51bc7fd1fbaaa733
#
_cell.length_a   1.000
_cell.length_b   1.000
_cell.length_c   1.000
_cell.angle_alpha   90.00
_cell.angle_beta   90.00
_cell.angle_gamma   90.00
#
_symmetry.space_group_name_H-M   'P 1'
#
loop_
_entity.id
_entity.type
_entity.pdbx_description
1 polymer ?
#
loop_
_entity_poly.entity_id
_entity_poly.type
_entity_poly.pdbx_seq_one_letter_code
_entity_poly.pdbx_strand_id
1 'polypeptide(L)'
;MDKIKMTTPLVEMDGDEMTRILWKIIKDELLLPFIDLNTEYYDLGLEHRNETDDQVTVDSANATKKYGVAVKCATITPNAARMTEYNLKEMWKSPNGTIRAMLDGTVFRAPIVVKGIEPCVKNWKKPITIARHAYGDVYKASEMKIPGPGKCELVYTAEDGTETRELIHNFTGAGVVQGQHNLNDSIESFARSCFSYALSTRQDLWFATKDTISKKYDHTFKDIFQEIFDAEYKEKFEEAGITYFYTLIDDAVARVMKAEGGFIWACKNYDGDVMSDMVATAFGSLSMMTSVLVSPNGYYEYEAAH
;
A
#
# COMPACT_ATOMS: atom_id res chain seq x y z
N MET A 1 -23.70 -30.74 -2.08
CA MET A 1 -22.60 -30.64 -1.10
C MET A 1 -23.05 -29.72 0.01
N ASP A 2 -22.76 -30.07 1.25
CA ASP A 2 -23.01 -29.12 2.34
C ASP A 2 -22.08 -27.92 2.19
N LYS A 3 -22.63 -26.72 2.35
CA LYS A 3 -21.86 -25.48 2.26
C LYS A 3 -20.92 -25.36 3.47
N ILE A 4 -19.76 -24.76 3.24
CA ILE A 4 -18.83 -24.37 4.29
C ILE A 4 -19.46 -23.27 5.11
N LYS A 5 -19.66 -23.47 6.41
CA LYS A 5 -20.22 -22.47 7.33
C LYS A 5 -19.13 -21.48 7.77
N MET A 6 -19.40 -20.20 7.64
CA MET A 6 -18.57 -19.17 8.21
C MET A 6 -18.96 -18.91 9.68
N THR A 7 -17.96 -18.86 10.55
CA THR A 7 -18.14 -18.57 11.99
C THR A 7 -17.97 -17.09 12.31
N THR A 8 -17.21 -16.37 11.49
CA THR A 8 -16.95 -14.93 11.63
C THR A 8 -17.38 -14.23 10.35
N PRO A 9 -18.06 -13.09 10.42
CA PRO A 9 -18.41 -12.32 9.23
C PRO A 9 -17.17 -11.87 8.46
N LEU A 10 -17.27 -11.88 7.13
CA LEU A 10 -16.35 -11.18 6.24
C LEU A 10 -16.81 -9.72 6.11
N VAL A 11 -15.94 -8.76 6.34
CA VAL A 11 -16.25 -7.35 6.04
C VAL A 11 -16.23 -7.19 4.53
N GLU A 12 -17.40 -6.84 3.97
CA GLU A 12 -17.58 -6.67 2.55
C GLU A 12 -17.67 -5.18 2.23
N MET A 13 -16.65 -4.66 1.56
CA MET A 13 -16.56 -3.26 1.13
C MET A 13 -16.81 -3.18 -0.36
N ASP A 14 -18.06 -2.88 -0.73
CA ASP A 14 -18.45 -2.72 -2.13
C ASP A 14 -17.86 -1.43 -2.71
N GLY A 15 -17.76 -1.35 -4.03
CA GLY A 15 -17.07 -0.26 -4.70
C GLY A 15 -17.90 0.41 -5.78
N ASP A 16 -17.21 0.99 -6.74
CA ASP A 16 -17.78 1.75 -7.83
C ASP A 16 -17.80 0.97 -9.15
N GLU A 17 -18.67 1.38 -10.04
CA GLU A 17 -18.70 1.00 -11.47
C GLU A 17 -18.61 -0.53 -11.68
N MET A 18 -17.71 -0.96 -12.55
CA MET A 18 -17.56 -2.35 -12.98
C MET A 18 -17.17 -3.31 -11.83
N THR A 19 -16.41 -2.86 -10.84
CA THR A 19 -15.94 -3.75 -9.78
C THR A 19 -17.07 -4.23 -8.89
N ARG A 20 -18.10 -3.43 -8.66
CA ARG A 20 -19.33 -3.82 -7.95
C ARG A 20 -20.04 -4.96 -8.69
N ILE A 21 -20.16 -4.87 -10.00
CA ILE A 21 -20.79 -5.90 -10.84
C ILE A 21 -19.98 -7.20 -10.83
N LEU A 22 -18.65 -7.08 -10.99
CA LEU A 22 -17.75 -8.24 -10.95
C LEU A 22 -17.77 -8.94 -9.60
N TRP A 23 -17.77 -8.17 -8.51
CA TRP A 23 -17.86 -8.73 -7.17
C TRP A 23 -19.18 -9.47 -6.93
N LYS A 24 -20.29 -8.92 -7.42
CA LYS A 24 -21.58 -9.60 -7.38
C LYS A 24 -21.55 -10.95 -8.12
N ILE A 25 -20.97 -11.01 -9.31
CA ILE A 25 -20.82 -12.26 -10.07
C ILE A 25 -19.96 -13.26 -9.30
N ILE A 26 -18.83 -12.81 -8.73
CA ILE A 26 -17.96 -13.66 -7.91
C ILE A 26 -18.71 -14.24 -6.71
N LYS A 27 -19.51 -13.43 -6.02
CA LYS A 27 -20.35 -13.93 -4.92
C LYS A 27 -21.35 -14.98 -5.40
N ASP A 28 -22.12 -14.65 -6.43
CA ASP A 28 -23.23 -15.47 -6.87
C ASP A 28 -22.78 -16.80 -7.50
N GLU A 29 -21.73 -16.78 -8.30
CA GLU A 29 -21.30 -17.94 -9.10
C GLU A 29 -20.16 -18.74 -8.45
N LEU A 30 -19.29 -18.09 -7.66
CA LEU A 30 -18.08 -18.74 -7.13
C LEU A 30 -18.13 -18.97 -5.62
N LEU A 31 -18.74 -18.08 -4.82
CA LEU A 31 -18.72 -18.20 -3.36
C LEU A 31 -20.00 -18.84 -2.83
N LEU A 32 -21.16 -18.29 -3.10
CA LEU A 32 -22.45 -18.73 -2.58
C LEU A 32 -22.81 -20.20 -2.89
N PRO A 33 -22.38 -20.82 -3.99
CA PRO A 33 -22.63 -22.25 -4.22
C PRO A 33 -21.93 -23.15 -3.19
N PHE A 34 -20.79 -22.72 -2.63
CA PHE A 34 -19.92 -23.53 -1.78
C PHE A 34 -19.87 -23.06 -0.33
N ILE A 35 -20.15 -21.81 -0.08
CA ILE A 35 -19.98 -21.16 1.23
C ILE A 35 -21.33 -20.62 1.70
N ASP A 36 -21.64 -20.84 2.98
CA ASP A 36 -22.72 -20.13 3.68
C ASP A 36 -22.15 -18.77 4.11
N LEU A 37 -22.14 -17.85 3.12
CA LEU A 37 -21.43 -16.57 3.21
C LEU A 37 -22.14 -15.63 4.18
N ASN A 38 -21.43 -15.25 5.24
CA ASN A 38 -21.87 -14.27 6.22
C ASN A 38 -21.02 -13.00 6.05
N THR A 39 -21.62 -11.88 5.71
CA THR A 39 -20.91 -10.61 5.47
C THR A 39 -21.45 -9.49 6.36
N GLU A 40 -20.55 -8.60 6.75
CA GLU A 40 -20.83 -7.27 7.27
C GLU A 40 -20.61 -6.28 6.13
N TYR A 41 -21.69 -5.78 5.55
CA TYR A 41 -21.66 -5.05 4.26
C TYR A 41 -21.52 -3.54 4.46
N TYR A 42 -20.62 -2.93 3.68
CA TYR A 42 -20.38 -1.49 3.59
C TYR A 42 -20.32 -1.05 2.13
N ASP A 43 -21.16 -0.11 1.74
CA ASP A 43 -21.14 0.50 0.41
C ASP A 43 -20.11 1.65 0.37
N LEU A 44 -18.94 1.41 -0.23
CA LEU A 44 -17.92 2.45 -0.44
C LEU A 44 -18.02 3.12 -1.81
N GLY A 45 -19.15 2.98 -2.51
CA GLY A 45 -19.42 3.73 -3.72
C GLY A 45 -19.44 5.24 -3.46
N LEU A 46 -18.98 6.01 -4.43
CA LEU A 46 -18.76 7.45 -4.29
C LEU A 46 -20.02 8.22 -3.87
N GLU A 47 -21.18 7.81 -4.38
CA GLU A 47 -22.47 8.43 -4.01
C GLU A 47 -22.79 8.24 -2.52
N HIS A 48 -22.71 7.00 -2.03
CA HIS A 48 -22.99 6.71 -0.61
C HIS A 48 -21.93 7.31 0.33
N ARG A 49 -20.67 7.34 -0.07
CA ARG A 49 -19.63 8.06 0.67
C ARG A 49 -19.93 9.55 0.77
N ASN A 50 -20.45 10.17 -0.31
CA ASN A 50 -20.85 11.57 -0.32
C ASN A 50 -22.08 11.82 0.58
N GLU A 51 -23.03 10.88 0.66
CA GLU A 51 -24.18 10.95 1.56
C GLU A 51 -23.77 10.91 3.03
N THR A 52 -22.83 10.04 3.37
CA THR A 52 -22.34 9.77 4.74
C THR A 52 -21.14 10.62 5.17
N ASP A 53 -20.78 11.63 4.38
CA ASP A 53 -19.59 12.46 4.61
C ASP A 53 -18.32 11.60 4.83
N ASP A 54 -18.18 10.54 4.03
CA ASP A 54 -17.13 9.51 4.07
C ASP A 54 -17.03 8.69 5.37
N GLN A 55 -18.02 8.81 6.29
CA GLN A 55 -18.03 8.06 7.55
C GLN A 55 -18.07 6.54 7.31
N VAL A 56 -18.73 6.08 6.26
CA VAL A 56 -18.80 4.65 5.89
C VAL A 56 -17.42 4.03 5.67
N THR A 57 -16.45 4.79 5.16
CA THR A 57 -15.05 4.33 5.01
C THR A 57 -14.41 4.06 6.38
N VAL A 58 -14.63 4.94 7.35
CA VAL A 58 -14.13 4.78 8.73
C VAL A 58 -14.80 3.60 9.41
N ASP A 59 -16.11 3.44 9.24
CA ASP A 59 -16.89 2.35 9.85
C ASP A 59 -16.46 1.00 9.32
N SER A 60 -16.19 0.88 8.01
CA SER A 60 -15.69 -0.35 7.38
C SER A 60 -14.30 -0.76 7.89
N ALA A 61 -13.41 0.20 8.11
CA ALA A 61 -12.10 -0.04 8.69
C ALA A 61 -12.20 -0.51 10.16
N ASN A 62 -13.10 0.09 10.95
CA ASN A 62 -13.37 -0.35 12.31
C ASN A 62 -13.98 -1.76 12.36
N ALA A 63 -14.87 -2.08 11.43
CA ALA A 63 -15.40 -3.44 11.29
C ALA A 63 -14.30 -4.44 10.94
N THR A 64 -13.34 -4.07 10.08
CA THR A 64 -12.19 -4.91 9.76
C THR A 64 -11.34 -5.20 11.00
N LYS A 65 -11.10 -4.21 11.85
CA LYS A 65 -10.44 -4.43 13.15
C LYS A 65 -11.20 -5.38 14.05
N LYS A 66 -12.53 -5.32 14.03
CA LYS A 66 -13.40 -6.17 14.84
C LYS A 66 -13.44 -7.61 14.36
N TYR A 67 -13.52 -7.84 13.05
CA TYR A 67 -13.74 -9.16 12.46
C TYR A 67 -12.48 -9.81 11.87
N GLY A 68 -11.44 -9.04 11.66
CA GLY A 68 -10.11 -9.51 11.27
C GLY A 68 -9.86 -9.60 9.78
N VAL A 69 -10.88 -9.75 8.94
CA VAL A 69 -10.73 -9.92 7.49
C VAL A 69 -11.76 -9.11 6.72
N ALA A 70 -11.29 -8.41 5.70
CA ALA A 70 -12.12 -7.68 4.74
C ALA A 70 -11.80 -8.05 3.30
N VAL A 71 -12.79 -7.86 2.43
CA VAL A 71 -12.62 -7.80 0.98
C VAL A 71 -13.14 -6.45 0.48
N LYS A 72 -12.37 -5.80 -0.39
CA LYS A 72 -12.69 -4.46 -0.89
C LYS A 72 -12.65 -4.40 -2.40
N CYS A 73 -13.72 -3.88 -2.98
CA CYS A 73 -13.79 -3.52 -4.39
C CYS A 73 -13.02 -2.22 -4.67
N ALA A 74 -12.66 -1.97 -5.92
CA ALA A 74 -12.08 -0.70 -6.31
C ALA A 74 -13.08 0.45 -6.12
N THR A 75 -12.56 1.61 -5.72
CA THR A 75 -13.36 2.81 -5.41
C THR A 75 -12.81 4.02 -6.13
N ILE A 76 -13.69 4.92 -6.55
CA ILE A 76 -13.32 6.19 -7.18
C ILE A 76 -12.72 7.13 -6.14
N THR A 77 -11.53 7.68 -6.45
CA THR A 77 -11.00 8.87 -5.79
C THR A 77 -11.34 10.07 -6.69
N PRO A 78 -12.23 10.98 -6.26
CA PRO A 78 -12.71 12.04 -7.14
C PRO A 78 -11.64 13.07 -7.45
N ASN A 79 -11.66 13.55 -8.67
CA ASN A 79 -10.95 14.74 -9.14
C ASN A 79 -11.95 15.88 -9.44
N ALA A 80 -11.48 17.01 -9.92
CA ALA A 80 -12.33 18.18 -10.22
C ALA A 80 -13.48 17.87 -11.20
N ALA A 81 -13.27 17.00 -12.18
CA ALA A 81 -14.31 16.59 -13.12
C ALA A 81 -15.41 15.75 -12.44
N ARG A 82 -15.01 14.82 -11.59
CA ARG A 82 -15.94 13.97 -10.81
C ARG A 82 -16.77 14.75 -9.80
N MET A 83 -16.25 15.88 -9.29
CA MET A 83 -17.03 16.79 -8.43
C MET A 83 -18.34 17.24 -9.07
N THR A 84 -18.27 17.62 -10.35
CA THR A 84 -19.46 18.07 -11.09
C THR A 84 -20.32 16.89 -11.54
N GLU A 85 -19.72 15.81 -12.01
CA GLU A 85 -20.40 14.61 -12.50
C GLU A 85 -21.30 13.97 -11.44
N TYR A 86 -20.79 13.83 -10.21
CA TYR A 86 -21.48 13.20 -9.08
C TYR A 86 -22.13 14.20 -8.11
N ASN A 87 -22.08 15.50 -8.40
CA ASN A 87 -22.59 16.56 -7.53
C ASN A 87 -22.10 16.43 -6.07
N LEU A 88 -20.77 16.27 -5.92
CA LEU A 88 -20.16 16.00 -4.62
C LEU A 88 -20.10 17.24 -3.73
N LYS A 89 -20.28 17.06 -2.43
CA LYS A 89 -20.13 18.10 -1.40
C LYS A 89 -18.67 18.58 -1.32
N GLU A 90 -17.72 17.63 -1.42
CA GLU A 90 -16.29 17.93 -1.42
C GLU A 90 -15.48 16.88 -2.19
N MET A 91 -14.21 17.17 -2.43
CA MET A 91 -13.29 16.23 -3.08
C MET A 91 -12.79 15.22 -2.05
N TRP A 92 -13.56 14.15 -1.84
CA TRP A 92 -13.28 13.10 -0.86
C TRP A 92 -11.91 12.48 -1.05
N LYS A 93 -11.23 12.15 0.06
CA LYS A 93 -9.95 11.45 0.03
C LYS A 93 -10.12 10.03 -0.50
N SER A 94 -9.00 9.41 -0.86
CA SER A 94 -8.99 7.99 -1.25
C SER A 94 -9.39 7.11 -0.06
N PRO A 95 -10.43 6.26 -0.19
CA PRO A 95 -10.79 5.29 0.85
C PRO A 95 -9.61 4.36 1.20
N ASN A 96 -8.83 3.94 0.20
CA ASN A 96 -7.66 3.12 0.42
C ASN A 96 -6.66 3.80 1.38
N GLY A 97 -6.44 5.11 1.21
CA GLY A 97 -5.56 5.87 2.11
C GLY A 97 -6.07 5.92 3.55
N THR A 98 -7.37 6.10 3.73
CA THR A 98 -8.01 6.14 5.06
C THR A 98 -7.96 4.77 5.73
N ILE A 99 -8.39 3.71 5.03
CA ILE A 99 -8.41 2.34 5.58
C ILE A 99 -6.99 1.87 5.93
N ARG A 100 -6.03 2.04 5.02
CA ARG A 100 -4.63 1.64 5.25
C ARG A 100 -4.00 2.40 6.43
N ALA A 101 -4.30 3.68 6.57
CA ALA A 101 -3.83 4.46 7.72
C ALA A 101 -4.44 4.02 9.05
N MET A 102 -5.67 3.50 9.04
CA MET A 102 -6.35 3.00 10.24
C MET A 102 -5.94 1.58 10.61
N LEU A 103 -5.71 0.71 9.63
CA LEU A 103 -5.33 -0.68 9.85
C LEU A 103 -3.83 -0.82 10.11
N ASP A 104 -3.02 0.12 9.58
CA ASP A 104 -1.56 0.01 9.45
C ASP A 104 -1.15 -1.27 8.69
N GLY A 105 0.10 -1.35 8.26
CA GLY A 105 0.64 -2.58 7.69
C GLY A 105 1.32 -2.42 6.35
N THR A 106 1.43 -3.55 5.66
CA THR A 106 2.12 -3.69 4.38
C THR A 106 1.16 -4.23 3.33
N VAL A 107 1.14 -3.59 2.17
CA VAL A 107 0.40 -4.10 1.01
C VAL A 107 1.32 -5.00 0.19
N PHE A 108 1.01 -6.30 0.16
CA PHE A 108 1.69 -7.25 -0.71
C PHE A 108 0.93 -7.40 -2.02
N ARG A 109 1.62 -7.13 -3.14
CA ARG A 109 1.10 -7.23 -4.49
C ARG A 109 1.91 -8.22 -5.30
N ALA A 110 1.26 -9.26 -5.80
CA ALA A 110 1.92 -10.31 -6.57
C ALA A 110 1.21 -10.51 -7.91
N PRO A 111 1.95 -10.62 -9.03
CA PRO A 111 1.35 -10.88 -10.32
C PRO A 111 0.76 -12.29 -10.36
N ILE A 112 -0.39 -12.43 -11.01
CA ILE A 112 -0.99 -13.72 -11.35
C ILE A 112 -0.35 -14.19 -12.66
N VAL A 113 0.49 -15.23 -12.58
CA VAL A 113 1.16 -15.78 -13.75
C VAL A 113 0.25 -16.80 -14.45
N VAL A 114 -0.12 -16.51 -15.67
CA VAL A 114 -1.02 -17.36 -16.48
C VAL A 114 -0.23 -18.11 -17.54
N LYS A 115 -0.46 -19.43 -17.63
CA LYS A 115 0.16 -20.27 -18.66
C LYS A 115 -0.23 -19.76 -20.06
N GLY A 116 0.78 -19.51 -20.88
CA GLY A 116 0.61 -19.02 -22.25
C GLY A 116 0.63 -17.50 -22.40
N ILE A 117 0.74 -16.75 -21.29
CA ILE A 117 1.02 -15.32 -21.32
C ILE A 117 2.48 -15.13 -20.91
N GLU A 118 3.31 -14.72 -21.87
CA GLU A 118 4.73 -14.48 -21.64
C GLU A 118 4.94 -13.07 -21.09
N PRO A 119 5.76 -12.91 -20.02
CA PRO A 119 6.12 -11.58 -19.53
C PRO A 119 6.84 -10.75 -20.59
N CYS A 120 6.60 -9.43 -20.58
CA CYS A 120 7.33 -8.49 -21.46
C CYS A 120 8.85 -8.54 -21.21
N VAL A 121 9.25 -8.82 -19.96
CA VAL A 121 10.66 -9.03 -19.59
C VAL A 121 10.99 -10.52 -19.69
N LYS A 122 11.70 -10.92 -20.72
CA LYS A 122 11.99 -12.33 -21.03
C LYS A 122 12.70 -13.10 -19.93
N ASN A 123 13.45 -12.42 -19.07
CA ASN A 123 14.17 -13.03 -17.96
C ASN A 123 13.24 -13.41 -16.79
N TRP A 124 12.08 -12.78 -16.66
CA TRP A 124 11.18 -13.05 -15.55
C TRP A 124 10.50 -14.43 -15.71
N LYS A 125 10.92 -15.36 -14.89
CA LYS A 125 10.43 -16.76 -14.88
C LYS A 125 9.54 -17.05 -13.67
N LYS A 126 9.64 -16.24 -12.63
CA LYS A 126 8.92 -16.39 -11.37
C LYS A 126 8.27 -15.06 -10.96
N PRO A 127 7.16 -15.08 -10.23
CA PRO A 127 6.52 -13.85 -9.75
C PRO A 127 7.49 -12.98 -8.95
N ILE A 128 7.37 -11.67 -9.10
CA ILE A 128 8.03 -10.68 -8.27
C ILE A 128 6.95 -10.06 -7.40
N THR A 129 7.04 -10.25 -6.08
CA THR A 129 6.09 -9.67 -5.14
C THR A 129 6.57 -8.32 -4.69
N ILE A 130 5.75 -7.28 -4.84
CA ILE A 130 6.02 -5.97 -4.27
C ILE A 130 5.43 -5.89 -2.87
N ALA A 131 6.26 -5.57 -1.87
CA ALA A 131 5.82 -5.22 -0.53
C ALA A 131 5.84 -3.69 -0.40
N ARG A 132 4.65 -3.08 -0.40
CA ARG A 132 4.46 -1.64 -0.34
C ARG A 132 4.17 -1.21 1.10
N HIS A 133 4.94 -0.26 1.64
CA HIS A 133 4.60 0.39 2.89
C HIS A 133 3.26 1.11 2.76
N ALA A 134 2.34 0.89 3.70
CA ALA A 134 0.97 1.41 3.58
C ALA A 134 0.80 2.84 4.13
N TYR A 135 1.84 3.44 4.68
CA TYR A 135 1.79 4.73 5.37
C TYR A 135 2.79 5.75 4.82
N GLY A 136 2.51 7.03 5.04
CA GLY A 136 3.47 8.12 4.83
C GLY A 136 3.67 8.53 3.38
N ASP A 137 4.83 9.14 3.12
CA ASP A 137 5.27 9.68 1.83
C ASP A 137 4.26 10.69 1.24
N VAL A 138 4.12 10.70 -0.08
CA VAL A 138 3.20 11.57 -0.82
C VAL A 138 1.74 11.43 -0.36
N TYR A 139 1.34 10.24 0.08
CA TYR A 139 -0.05 9.95 0.49
C TYR A 139 -0.45 10.58 1.83
N LYS A 140 0.50 11.06 2.61
CA LYS A 140 0.30 11.80 3.86
C LYS A 140 0.98 13.17 3.84
N ALA A 141 1.27 13.70 2.66
CA ALA A 141 1.90 14.98 2.49
C ALA A 141 0.96 16.16 2.80
N SER A 142 1.55 17.23 3.29
CA SER A 142 0.91 18.54 3.36
C SER A 142 1.48 19.44 2.26
N GLU A 143 0.61 20.18 1.56
CA GLU A 143 1.00 21.00 0.42
C GLU A 143 0.59 22.44 0.58
N MET A 144 1.39 23.35 0.03
CA MET A 144 1.10 24.77 0.06
C MET A 144 1.54 25.43 -1.26
N LYS A 145 0.66 26.24 -1.85
CA LYS A 145 1.02 27.15 -2.94
C LYS A 145 1.69 28.40 -2.38
N ILE A 146 2.82 28.78 -2.95
CA ILE A 146 3.55 30.00 -2.62
C ILE A 146 3.13 31.07 -3.61
N PRO A 147 2.50 32.16 -3.18
CA PRO A 147 1.94 33.17 -4.09
C PRO A 147 2.97 34.13 -4.69
N GLY A 148 4.17 34.25 -4.12
CA GLY A 148 5.20 35.18 -4.56
C GLY A 148 6.50 35.07 -3.77
N PRO A 149 7.38 36.07 -3.86
CA PRO A 149 8.66 36.07 -3.17
C PRO A 149 8.51 35.92 -1.66
N GLY A 150 9.37 35.13 -1.03
CA GLY A 150 9.34 34.92 0.41
C GLY A 150 10.19 33.74 0.86
N LYS A 151 10.30 33.57 2.16
CA LYS A 151 11.05 32.50 2.81
C LYS A 151 10.10 31.38 3.24
N CYS A 152 10.44 30.12 2.95
CA CYS A 152 9.73 28.95 3.43
C CYS A 152 10.65 28.10 4.29
N GLU A 153 10.18 27.69 5.46
CA GLU A 153 10.91 26.87 6.44
C GLU A 153 10.08 25.66 6.88
N LEU A 154 10.77 24.57 7.16
CA LEU A 154 10.23 23.45 7.94
C LEU A 154 10.50 23.76 9.41
N VAL A 155 9.46 23.68 10.23
CA VAL A 155 9.54 23.98 11.66
C VAL A 155 9.03 22.80 12.46
N TYR A 156 9.82 22.34 13.42
CA TYR A 156 9.40 21.40 14.44
C TYR A 156 9.38 22.10 15.78
N THR A 157 8.27 22.07 16.48
CA THR A 157 8.11 22.61 17.83
C THR A 157 7.91 21.44 18.80
N ALA A 158 8.85 21.26 19.70
CA ALA A 158 8.76 20.23 20.74
C ALA A 158 7.73 20.61 21.82
N GLU A 159 7.33 19.64 22.66
CA GLU A 159 6.36 19.85 23.75
C GLU A 159 6.81 20.91 24.77
N ASP A 160 8.11 21.07 24.98
CA ASP A 160 8.70 22.11 25.84
C ASP A 160 8.76 23.50 25.18
N GLY A 161 8.29 23.62 23.93
CA GLY A 161 8.30 24.85 23.15
C GLY A 161 9.62 25.10 22.39
N THR A 162 10.61 24.23 22.49
CA THR A 162 11.85 24.34 21.71
C THR A 162 11.57 24.14 20.22
N GLU A 163 12.10 25.05 19.38
CA GLU A 163 11.92 25.00 17.93
C GLU A 163 13.22 24.62 17.21
N THR A 164 13.07 23.72 16.25
CA THR A 164 14.10 23.43 15.24
C THR A 164 13.60 23.89 13.89
N ARG A 165 14.41 24.65 13.15
CA ARG A 165 14.03 25.21 11.85
C ARG A 165 15.03 24.80 10.78
N GLU A 166 14.50 24.42 9.61
CA GLU A 166 15.29 24.10 8.43
C GLU A 166 14.77 24.93 7.24
N LEU A 167 15.64 25.66 6.57
CA LEU A 167 15.28 26.43 5.39
C LEU A 167 14.95 25.48 4.24
N ILE A 168 13.72 25.55 3.74
CA ILE A 168 13.33 24.84 2.51
C ILE A 168 13.84 25.64 1.31
N HIS A 169 13.40 26.91 1.17
CA HIS A 169 13.79 27.75 0.04
C HIS A 169 13.47 29.24 0.26
N ASN A 170 14.28 30.11 -0.35
CA ASN A 170 13.98 31.54 -0.53
C ASN A 170 13.40 31.74 -1.93
N PHE A 171 12.08 31.84 -2.00
CA PHE A 171 11.38 32.03 -3.27
C PHE A 171 11.59 33.45 -3.82
N THR A 172 11.88 33.53 -5.09
CA THR A 172 11.95 34.82 -5.84
C THR A 172 10.67 35.13 -6.65
N GLY A 173 9.75 34.18 -6.68
CA GLY A 173 8.44 34.24 -7.33
C GLY A 173 7.49 33.18 -6.78
N ALA A 174 6.38 32.93 -7.47
CA ALA A 174 5.42 31.92 -7.12
C ALA A 174 6.01 30.49 -7.21
N GLY A 175 5.50 29.58 -6.41
CA GLY A 175 5.96 28.20 -6.37
C GLY A 175 5.03 27.26 -5.60
N VAL A 176 5.53 26.10 -5.23
CA VAL A 176 4.82 25.09 -4.45
C VAL A 176 5.78 24.42 -3.47
N VAL A 177 5.27 24.03 -2.31
CA VAL A 177 6.00 23.28 -1.28
C VAL A 177 5.18 22.08 -0.86
N GLN A 178 5.86 20.96 -0.62
CA GLN A 178 5.27 19.74 -0.06
C GLN A 178 6.13 19.28 1.12
N GLY A 179 5.47 18.96 2.24
CA GLY A 179 6.06 18.32 3.42
C GLY A 179 5.58 16.88 3.56
N GLN A 180 6.51 15.95 3.73
CA GLN A 180 6.23 14.53 3.95
C GLN A 180 6.71 14.11 5.34
N HIS A 181 6.08 13.08 5.91
CA HIS A 181 6.50 12.50 7.18
C HIS A 181 6.34 10.98 7.19
N ASN A 182 7.01 10.34 8.13
CA ASN A 182 6.78 8.95 8.48
C ASN A 182 6.98 8.76 9.99
N LEU A 183 6.59 7.60 10.51
CA LEU A 183 6.73 7.24 11.92
C LEU A 183 7.66 6.03 12.02
N ASN A 184 8.59 6.05 12.98
CA ASN A 184 9.51 4.94 13.21
C ASN A 184 8.74 3.63 13.47
N ASP A 185 7.72 3.66 14.34
CA ASP A 185 6.90 2.47 14.64
C ASP A 185 6.25 1.87 13.39
N SER A 186 5.79 2.73 12.46
CA SER A 186 5.22 2.27 11.19
C SER A 186 6.28 1.66 10.25
N ILE A 187 7.48 2.23 10.23
CA ILE A 187 8.61 1.68 9.46
C ILE A 187 9.05 0.33 10.05
N GLU A 188 9.12 0.21 11.38
CA GLU A 188 9.44 -1.04 12.07
C GLU A 188 8.41 -2.13 11.77
N SER A 189 7.11 -1.78 11.85
CA SER A 189 6.02 -2.67 11.50
C SER A 189 6.13 -3.17 10.05
N PHE A 190 6.43 -2.27 9.11
CA PHE A 190 6.67 -2.60 7.72
C PHE A 190 7.86 -3.56 7.56
N ALA A 191 8.97 -3.28 8.22
CA ALA A 191 10.17 -4.15 8.16
C ALA A 191 9.86 -5.56 8.66
N ARG A 192 9.26 -5.69 9.85
CA ARG A 192 8.89 -6.99 10.43
C ARG A 192 7.90 -7.76 9.56
N SER A 193 6.93 -7.07 8.95
CA SER A 193 5.99 -7.66 8.02
C SER A 193 6.70 -8.23 6.78
N CYS A 194 7.62 -7.47 6.18
CA CYS A 194 8.41 -7.91 5.04
C CYS A 194 9.27 -9.13 5.37
N PHE A 195 10.01 -9.11 6.49
CA PHE A 195 10.86 -10.23 6.91
C PHE A 195 10.06 -11.48 7.23
N SER A 196 8.94 -11.33 7.94
CA SER A 196 8.06 -12.47 8.27
C SER A 196 7.43 -13.09 7.03
N TYR A 197 7.01 -12.26 6.07
CA TYR A 197 6.47 -12.74 4.81
C TYR A 197 7.54 -13.45 3.96
N ALA A 198 8.76 -12.93 3.91
CA ALA A 198 9.90 -13.56 3.24
C ALA A 198 10.20 -14.96 3.81
N LEU A 199 10.22 -15.10 5.13
CA LEU A 199 10.38 -16.40 5.79
C LEU A 199 9.24 -17.36 5.47
N SER A 200 7.99 -16.90 5.52
CA SER A 200 6.81 -17.73 5.27
C SER A 200 6.75 -18.26 3.84
N THR A 201 7.20 -17.46 2.87
CA THR A 201 7.22 -17.81 1.44
C THR A 201 8.56 -18.39 0.98
N ARG A 202 9.59 -18.37 1.83
CA ARG A 202 10.97 -18.76 1.50
C ARG A 202 11.52 -18.03 0.28
N GLN A 203 11.35 -16.71 0.26
CA GLN A 203 11.82 -15.85 -0.82
C GLN A 203 12.85 -14.85 -0.30
N ASP A 204 13.83 -14.52 -1.13
CA ASP A 204 14.73 -13.41 -0.85
C ASP A 204 13.95 -12.10 -0.70
N LEU A 205 14.45 -11.21 0.14
CA LEU A 205 13.89 -9.88 0.35
C LEU A 205 14.86 -8.81 -0.14
N TRP A 206 14.43 -8.03 -1.11
CA TRP A 206 15.12 -6.84 -1.58
C TRP A 206 14.43 -5.62 -0.99
N PHE A 207 15.20 -4.71 -0.42
CA PHE A 207 14.69 -3.42 0.04
C PHE A 207 15.43 -2.28 -0.65
N ALA A 208 14.71 -1.25 -1.07
CA ALA A 208 15.31 -0.15 -1.80
C ALA A 208 14.73 1.21 -1.41
N THR A 209 15.62 2.19 -1.25
CA THR A 209 15.31 3.62 -1.05
C THR A 209 16.32 4.49 -1.79
N LYS A 210 16.28 5.80 -1.64
CA LYS A 210 17.27 6.72 -2.22
C LYS A 210 18.04 7.46 -1.11
N ASP A 211 18.61 6.71 -0.16
CA ASP A 211 19.28 7.24 1.03
C ASP A 211 20.49 8.14 0.74
N THR A 212 21.12 7.99 -0.42
CA THR A 212 22.22 8.86 -0.87
C THR A 212 21.76 10.29 -1.19
N ILE A 213 20.48 10.50 -1.49
CA ILE A 213 19.85 11.80 -1.75
C ILE A 213 19.01 12.23 -0.55
N SER A 214 18.09 11.38 -0.11
CA SER A 214 17.24 11.60 1.06
C SER A 214 17.95 11.09 2.33
N LYS A 215 18.97 11.85 2.76
CA LYS A 215 19.95 11.42 3.79
C LYS A 215 19.40 11.30 5.20
N LYS A 216 18.22 11.80 5.47
CA LYS A 216 17.50 11.64 6.75
C LYS A 216 16.31 10.71 6.56
N TYR A 217 15.36 11.07 5.71
CA TYR A 217 14.10 10.36 5.54
C TYR A 217 14.31 8.92 5.04
N ASP A 218 14.94 8.73 3.89
CA ASP A 218 15.19 7.39 3.33
C ASP A 218 16.25 6.60 4.12
N HIS A 219 17.23 7.31 4.69
CA HIS A 219 18.25 6.68 5.52
C HIS A 219 17.68 6.09 6.80
N THR A 220 16.68 6.73 7.41
CA THR A 220 15.96 6.18 8.58
C THR A 220 15.30 4.84 8.25
N PHE A 221 14.67 4.72 7.08
CA PHE A 221 14.11 3.44 6.64
C PHE A 221 15.18 2.34 6.52
N LYS A 222 16.32 2.67 5.92
CA LYS A 222 17.43 1.73 5.77
C LYS A 222 17.98 1.26 7.11
N ASP A 223 18.20 2.19 8.04
CA ASP A 223 18.75 1.88 9.35
C ASP A 223 17.80 1.00 10.16
N ILE A 224 16.52 1.34 10.23
CA ILE A 224 15.51 0.55 10.94
C ILE A 224 15.40 -0.87 10.35
N PHE A 225 15.38 -1.01 9.03
CA PHE A 225 15.37 -2.33 8.40
C PHE A 225 16.60 -3.14 8.76
N GLN A 226 17.79 -2.53 8.74
CA GLN A 226 19.04 -3.21 9.05
C GLN A 226 19.12 -3.61 10.53
N GLU A 227 18.74 -2.72 11.45
CA GLU A 227 18.72 -2.99 12.89
C GLU A 227 17.78 -4.16 13.23
N ILE A 228 16.56 -4.17 12.68
CA ILE A 228 15.59 -5.26 12.89
C ILE A 228 16.09 -6.56 12.27
N PHE A 229 16.67 -6.51 11.08
CA PHE A 229 17.23 -7.70 10.44
C PHE A 229 18.32 -8.33 11.30
N ASP A 230 19.30 -7.53 11.74
CA ASP A 230 20.43 -8.02 12.52
C ASP A 230 20.01 -8.55 13.89
N ALA A 231 19.00 -7.92 14.52
CA ALA A 231 18.53 -8.29 15.85
C ALA A 231 17.56 -9.48 15.89
N GLU A 232 16.68 -9.62 14.87
CA GLU A 232 15.53 -10.52 14.98
C GLU A 232 15.45 -11.57 13.87
N TYR A 233 16.08 -11.35 12.69
CA TYR A 233 15.80 -12.15 11.49
C TYR A 233 17.02 -12.80 10.85
N LYS A 234 18.22 -12.33 11.10
CA LYS A 234 19.45 -12.79 10.43
C LYS A 234 19.64 -14.29 10.52
N GLU A 235 19.62 -14.86 11.72
CA GLU A 235 19.77 -16.31 11.93
C GLU A 235 18.65 -17.09 11.23
N LYS A 236 17.41 -16.61 11.31
CA LYS A 236 16.25 -17.25 10.66
C LYS A 236 16.35 -17.27 9.15
N PHE A 237 16.91 -16.21 8.54
CA PHE A 237 17.16 -16.12 7.10
C PHE A 237 18.26 -17.07 6.68
N GLU A 238 19.34 -17.16 7.46
CA GLU A 238 20.44 -18.12 7.23
C GLU A 238 19.91 -19.57 7.31
N GLU A 239 19.14 -19.92 8.31
CA GLU A 239 18.49 -21.25 8.45
C GLU A 239 17.52 -21.56 7.30
N ALA A 240 16.76 -20.57 6.83
CA ALA A 240 15.84 -20.72 5.71
C ALA A 240 16.51 -20.75 4.35
N GLY A 241 17.82 -20.38 4.25
CA GLY A 241 18.58 -20.29 3.02
C GLY A 241 18.12 -19.17 2.10
N ILE A 242 17.62 -18.07 2.66
CA ILE A 242 17.19 -16.87 1.94
C ILE A 242 18.01 -15.65 2.37
N THR A 243 18.02 -14.61 1.52
CA THR A 243 18.87 -13.43 1.73
C THR A 243 18.03 -12.16 1.90
N TYR A 244 18.56 -11.23 2.69
CA TYR A 244 18.12 -9.84 2.73
C TYR A 244 19.15 -8.98 2.00
N PHE A 245 18.69 -8.10 1.12
CA PHE A 245 19.55 -7.26 0.30
C PHE A 245 19.00 -5.83 0.22
N TYR A 246 19.80 -4.86 0.64
CA TYR A 246 19.49 -3.44 0.48
C TYR A 246 20.26 -2.83 -0.68
N THR A 247 19.60 -1.98 -1.49
CA THR A 247 20.24 -1.19 -2.53
C THR A 247 19.52 0.12 -2.80
N LEU A 248 20.08 0.99 -3.64
CA LEU A 248 19.40 2.20 -4.11
C LEU A 248 18.27 1.84 -5.06
N ILE A 249 17.17 2.60 -5.02
CA ILE A 249 15.96 2.31 -5.81
C ILE A 249 16.24 2.24 -7.32
N ASP A 250 17.08 3.10 -7.83
CA ASP A 250 17.49 3.10 -9.25
C ASP A 250 18.34 1.87 -9.62
N ASP A 251 19.23 1.42 -8.72
CA ASP A 251 19.96 0.16 -8.90
C ASP A 251 19.01 -1.05 -8.80
N ALA A 252 18.05 -1.02 -7.87
CA ALA A 252 17.04 -2.07 -7.77
C ALA A 252 16.25 -2.22 -9.08
N VAL A 253 15.78 -1.12 -9.67
CA VAL A 253 15.10 -1.15 -10.97
C VAL A 253 15.95 -1.81 -12.05
N ALA A 254 17.25 -1.46 -12.14
CA ALA A 254 18.15 -2.04 -13.11
C ALA A 254 18.40 -3.55 -12.88
N ARG A 255 18.47 -3.97 -11.61
CA ARG A 255 18.66 -5.39 -11.23
C ARG A 255 17.41 -6.22 -11.49
N VAL A 256 16.23 -5.71 -11.12
CA VAL A 256 14.94 -6.38 -11.32
C VAL A 256 14.72 -6.73 -12.79
N MET A 257 15.08 -5.84 -13.73
CA MET A 257 14.97 -6.10 -15.17
C MET A 257 15.87 -7.23 -15.67
N LYS A 258 16.92 -7.56 -14.93
CA LYS A 258 17.88 -8.64 -15.27
C LYS A 258 17.67 -9.92 -14.47
N ALA A 259 16.90 -9.85 -13.38
CA ALA A 259 16.62 -10.96 -12.50
C ALA A 259 15.65 -11.97 -13.13
N GLU A 260 15.60 -13.19 -12.58
CA GLU A 260 14.62 -14.20 -12.96
C GLU A 260 13.27 -14.07 -12.24
N GLY A 261 13.20 -13.23 -11.21
CA GLY A 261 12.07 -13.13 -10.30
C GLY A 261 12.17 -14.11 -9.13
N GLY A 262 11.06 -14.31 -8.41
CA GLY A 262 11.00 -15.22 -7.27
C GLY A 262 11.47 -14.59 -5.95
N PHE A 263 11.42 -13.29 -5.83
CA PHE A 263 11.78 -12.53 -4.64
C PHE A 263 10.71 -11.51 -4.28
N ILE A 264 10.81 -10.98 -3.07
CA ILE A 264 10.00 -9.87 -2.58
C ILE A 264 10.81 -8.59 -2.73
N TRP A 265 10.19 -7.56 -3.31
CA TRP A 265 10.78 -6.23 -3.41
C TRP A 265 10.02 -5.25 -2.52
N ALA A 266 10.61 -4.93 -1.37
CA ALA A 266 10.06 -3.95 -0.43
C ALA A 266 10.37 -2.52 -0.89
N CYS A 267 9.35 -1.69 -0.88
CA CYS A 267 9.38 -0.31 -1.33
C CYS A 267 8.61 0.60 -0.38
N LYS A 268 9.03 1.85 -0.27
CA LYS A 268 8.23 2.89 0.36
C LYS A 268 6.87 3.04 -0.35
N ASN A 269 5.94 3.76 0.26
CA ASN A 269 4.57 3.83 -0.20
C ASN A 269 4.42 4.19 -1.69
N TYR A 270 4.96 5.34 -2.12
CA TYR A 270 4.86 5.77 -3.52
C TYR A 270 5.68 4.89 -4.47
N ASP A 271 6.90 4.53 -4.09
CA ASP A 271 7.74 3.66 -4.89
C ASP A 271 7.05 2.30 -5.12
N GLY A 272 6.44 1.73 -4.07
CA GLY A 272 5.72 0.47 -4.13
C GLY A 272 4.46 0.52 -4.98
N ASP A 273 3.76 1.66 -4.99
CA ASP A 273 2.61 1.86 -5.87
C ASP A 273 3.02 1.79 -7.35
N VAL A 274 4.00 2.59 -7.73
CA VAL A 274 4.48 2.64 -9.12
C VAL A 274 5.12 1.33 -9.56
N MET A 275 5.96 0.72 -8.70
CA MET A 275 6.66 -0.51 -9.05
C MET A 275 5.73 -1.73 -9.14
N SER A 276 4.68 -1.80 -8.32
CA SER A 276 3.71 -2.88 -8.43
C SER A 276 2.95 -2.86 -9.75
N ASP A 277 2.57 -1.67 -10.23
CA ASP A 277 1.89 -1.51 -11.50
C ASP A 277 2.79 -1.85 -12.69
N MET A 278 4.05 -1.44 -12.63
CA MET A 278 5.06 -1.81 -13.64
C MET A 278 5.23 -3.33 -13.69
N VAL A 279 5.39 -3.98 -12.56
CA VAL A 279 5.58 -5.44 -12.48
C VAL A 279 4.35 -6.17 -12.97
N ALA A 280 3.14 -5.81 -12.52
CA ALA A 280 1.90 -6.44 -12.96
C ALA A 280 1.69 -6.31 -14.47
N THR A 281 1.90 -5.11 -15.02
CA THR A 281 1.78 -4.85 -16.45
C THR A 281 2.78 -5.69 -17.25
N ALA A 282 4.01 -5.83 -16.77
CA ALA A 282 5.03 -6.61 -17.45
C ALA A 282 4.77 -8.12 -17.40
N PHE A 283 4.04 -8.63 -16.39
CA PHE A 283 3.55 -10.02 -16.34
C PHE A 283 2.28 -10.27 -17.15
N GLY A 284 1.60 -9.21 -17.61
CA GLY A 284 0.43 -9.35 -18.47
C GLY A 284 -0.53 -8.17 -18.39
N SER A 285 -1.03 -7.82 -17.21
CA SER A 285 -2.02 -6.74 -17.03
C SER A 285 -2.07 -6.30 -15.57
N LEU A 286 -2.44 -5.04 -15.33
CA LEU A 286 -2.75 -4.53 -13.99
C LEU A 286 -3.83 -5.36 -13.28
N SER A 287 -4.83 -5.84 -14.02
CA SER A 287 -5.91 -6.68 -13.48
C SER A 287 -5.45 -8.07 -13.05
N MET A 288 -4.23 -8.49 -13.45
CA MET A 288 -3.64 -9.78 -13.10
C MET A 288 -2.68 -9.65 -11.92
N MET A 289 -3.14 -9.00 -10.87
CA MET A 289 -2.35 -8.77 -9.66
C MET A 289 -3.23 -8.98 -8.42
N THR A 290 -2.77 -9.83 -7.50
CA THR A 290 -3.36 -9.91 -6.16
C THR A 290 -2.89 -8.73 -5.33
N SER A 291 -3.73 -8.26 -4.42
CA SER A 291 -3.36 -7.22 -3.45
C SER A 291 -3.94 -7.57 -2.08
N VAL A 292 -3.11 -7.58 -1.06
CA VAL A 292 -3.53 -7.80 0.32
C VAL A 292 -2.78 -6.87 1.26
N LEU A 293 -3.53 -6.13 2.06
CA LEU A 293 -2.98 -5.42 3.22
C LEU A 293 -2.87 -6.40 4.38
N VAL A 294 -1.68 -6.54 4.93
CA VAL A 294 -1.40 -7.32 6.13
C VAL A 294 -1.03 -6.37 7.24
N SER A 295 -1.90 -6.26 8.23
CA SER A 295 -1.67 -5.43 9.42
C SER A 295 -0.82 -6.17 10.45
N PRO A 296 0.08 -5.48 11.19
CA PRO A 296 0.84 -6.08 12.29
C PRO A 296 -0.05 -6.57 13.43
N ASN A 297 -1.29 -6.08 13.49
CA ASN A 297 -2.29 -6.45 14.48
C ASN A 297 -3.15 -7.66 14.08
N GLY A 298 -2.82 -8.34 12.96
CA GLY A 298 -3.50 -9.54 12.50
C GLY A 298 -4.78 -9.27 11.69
N TYR A 299 -4.92 -8.08 11.12
CA TYR A 299 -6.01 -7.75 10.18
C TYR A 299 -5.55 -7.94 8.75
N TYR A 300 -6.48 -8.37 7.90
CA TYR A 300 -6.24 -8.58 6.47
C TYR A 300 -7.31 -7.88 5.65
N GLU A 301 -6.89 -7.12 4.65
CA GLU A 301 -7.79 -6.55 3.65
C GLU A 301 -7.35 -7.02 2.27
N TYR A 302 -8.17 -7.85 1.65
CA TYR A 302 -8.00 -8.27 0.26
C TYR A 302 -8.69 -7.26 -0.63
N GLU A 303 -7.94 -6.63 -1.53
CA GLU A 303 -8.45 -5.58 -2.40
C GLU A 303 -8.18 -5.86 -3.87
N ALA A 304 -9.04 -5.35 -4.73
CA ALA A 304 -8.70 -5.22 -6.15
C ALA A 304 -7.65 -4.11 -6.27
N ALA A 305 -6.55 -4.38 -6.95
CA ALA A 305 -5.49 -3.38 -7.15
C ALA A 305 -5.98 -2.25 -8.08
N HIS A 306 -6.79 -2.61 -9.06
CA HIS A 306 -7.40 -1.70 -10.04
C HIS A 306 -8.79 -2.16 -10.46
#